data_e9a506facefb18337afd5bcc187cc711
#
_entry.id   e9a506facefb18337afd5bcc187cc711
#
_cell.length_a   1.000
_cell.length_b   1.000
_cell.length_c   1.000
_cell.angle_alpha   90.00
_cell.angle_beta   90.00
_cell.angle_gamma   90.00
#
_symmetry.space_group_name_H-M   'P 1'
#
loop_
_entity.id
_entity.type
_entity.pdbx_description
1 polymer ?
#
loop_
_entity_poly.entity_id
_entity_poly.type
_entity_poly.pdbx_seq_one_letter_code
_entity_poly.pdbx_strand_id
1 'polypeptide(L)'
;APSMGINAFFAFTLVQGMGYSWQTALAAVFVEGIVFILLTAFNIREKIVDCIPYNLRYAISAGIGMFIAFIGLKNAGIIVSHPATLVALGPFTPIFLLAILGIILSAALVVRKVRGALFYSIAICTIVGIPLGVTAIPEGFAPISSPQNLSPTFLQMDFAPLLSFDMAMTIFALVFMDIFNTIGTLIGAAAKTEMMDEKGNVKNIK
;
A
#
# COMPACT_ATOMS: atom_id res chain seq x y z
N ALA A 1 -4.68 5.24 -9.10
CA ALA A 1 -3.63 4.32 -8.63
C ALA A 1 -4.10 3.68 -7.33
N PRO A 2 -3.84 2.39 -7.08
CA PRO A 2 -4.27 1.76 -5.83
C PRO A 2 -3.52 2.36 -4.65
N SER A 3 -4.27 2.77 -3.63
CA SER A 3 -3.73 3.37 -2.42
C SER A 3 -3.30 2.28 -1.42
N MET A 4 -2.06 1.79 -1.55
CA MET A 4 -1.55 0.74 -0.66
C MET A 4 -1.36 1.23 0.79
N GLY A 5 -1.14 2.53 1.01
CA GLY A 5 -1.00 3.11 2.34
C GLY A 5 -2.25 2.97 3.19
N ILE A 6 -3.43 3.13 2.60
CA ILE A 6 -4.72 2.99 3.28
C ILE A 6 -4.91 1.58 3.82
N ASN A 7 -4.53 0.54 3.07
CA ASN A 7 -4.67 -0.84 3.53
C ASN A 7 -3.89 -1.10 4.82
N ALA A 8 -2.66 -0.57 4.90
CA ALA A 8 -1.84 -0.69 6.09
C ALA A 8 -2.41 0.12 7.26
N PHE A 9 -2.87 1.33 7.01
CA PHE A 9 -3.51 2.17 8.03
C PHE A 9 -4.80 1.51 8.55
N PHE A 10 -5.62 0.97 7.66
CA PHE A 10 -6.81 0.21 7.99
C PHE A 10 -6.49 -0.96 8.95
N ALA A 11 -5.56 -1.83 8.55
CA ALA A 11 -5.28 -3.04 9.29
C ALA A 11 -4.54 -2.77 10.61
N PHE A 12 -3.49 -1.95 10.56
CA PHE A 12 -2.58 -1.77 11.70
C PHE A 12 -2.99 -0.63 12.62
N THR A 13 -3.52 0.46 12.09
CA THR A 13 -3.89 1.61 12.93
C THR A 13 -5.34 1.51 13.40
N LEU A 14 -6.31 1.35 12.50
CA LEU A 14 -7.72 1.35 12.89
C LEU A 14 -8.11 0.07 13.62
N VAL A 15 -7.82 -1.09 13.06
CA VAL A 15 -8.27 -2.36 13.63
C VAL A 15 -7.38 -2.80 14.78
N GLN A 16 -6.06 -2.88 14.60
CA GLN A 16 -5.16 -3.39 15.64
C GLN A 16 -4.78 -2.33 16.68
N GLY A 17 -4.56 -1.08 16.27
CA GLY A 17 -4.08 -0.01 17.15
C GLY A 17 -5.20 0.65 17.95
N MET A 18 -6.27 1.05 17.28
CA MET A 18 -7.42 1.73 17.91
C MET A 18 -8.52 0.77 18.38
N GLY A 19 -8.44 -0.53 17.99
CA GLY A 19 -9.39 -1.54 18.42
C GLY A 19 -10.77 -1.45 17.78
N TYR A 20 -10.93 -0.69 16.69
CA TYR A 20 -12.20 -0.62 15.97
C TYR A 20 -12.49 -1.93 15.24
N SER A 21 -13.77 -2.26 15.11
CA SER A 21 -14.18 -3.40 14.29
C SER A 21 -13.83 -3.15 12.82
N TRP A 22 -13.59 -4.21 12.07
CA TRP A 22 -13.31 -4.08 10.65
C TRP A 22 -14.51 -3.48 9.88
N GLN A 23 -15.73 -3.66 10.37
CA GLN A 23 -16.96 -3.06 9.83
C GLN A 23 -16.95 -1.53 9.97
N THR A 24 -16.55 -1.02 11.13
CA THR A 24 -16.40 0.42 11.37
C THR A 24 -15.28 1.01 10.53
N ALA A 25 -14.15 0.32 10.46
CA ALA A 25 -13.02 0.75 9.63
C ALA A 25 -13.39 0.75 8.13
N LEU A 26 -14.20 -0.21 7.66
CA LEU A 26 -14.72 -0.26 6.30
C LEU A 26 -15.66 0.91 6.01
N ALA A 27 -16.53 1.26 6.98
CA ALA A 27 -17.42 2.41 6.87
C ALA A 27 -16.63 3.73 6.82
N ALA A 28 -15.54 3.85 7.58
CA ALA A 28 -14.67 5.03 7.54
C ALA A 28 -14.02 5.20 6.16
N VAL A 29 -13.49 4.13 5.58
CA VAL A 29 -12.90 4.15 4.22
C VAL A 29 -13.97 4.44 3.16
N PHE A 30 -15.19 3.94 3.32
CA PHE A 30 -16.30 4.25 2.41
C PHE A 30 -16.64 5.74 2.42
N VAL A 31 -16.75 6.36 3.61
CA VAL A 31 -17.01 7.80 3.76
C VAL A 31 -15.84 8.61 3.20
N GLU A 32 -14.61 8.19 3.49
CA GLU A 32 -13.40 8.77 2.91
C GLU A 32 -13.48 8.79 1.38
N GLY A 33 -13.83 7.67 0.75
CA GLY A 33 -13.96 7.57 -0.71
C GLY A 33 -15.02 8.52 -1.29
N ILE A 34 -16.16 8.70 -0.60
CA ILE A 34 -17.18 9.69 -1.01
C ILE A 34 -16.60 11.11 -0.94
N VAL A 35 -15.94 11.46 0.17
CA VAL A 35 -15.30 12.77 0.35
C VAL A 35 -14.24 12.98 -0.75
N PHE A 36 -13.45 11.98 -1.06
CA PHE A 36 -12.44 12.04 -2.12
C PHE A 36 -13.05 12.29 -3.51
N ILE A 37 -14.17 11.63 -3.83
CA ILE A 37 -14.91 11.85 -5.08
C ILE A 37 -15.42 13.30 -5.14
N LEU A 38 -15.98 13.82 -4.05
CA LEU A 38 -16.46 15.19 -3.98
C LEU A 38 -15.32 16.20 -4.16
N LEU A 39 -14.20 16.01 -3.47
CA LEU A 39 -13.01 16.86 -3.62
C LEU A 39 -12.48 16.86 -5.06
N THR A 40 -12.54 15.71 -5.73
CA THR A 40 -12.14 15.57 -7.12
C THR A 40 -13.12 16.26 -8.07
N ALA A 41 -14.44 16.11 -7.84
CA ALA A 41 -15.48 16.74 -8.65
C ALA A 41 -15.42 18.28 -8.59
N PHE A 42 -15.04 18.84 -7.45
CA PHE A 42 -14.86 20.29 -7.27
C PHE A 42 -13.46 20.80 -7.64
N ASN A 43 -12.58 19.96 -8.19
CA ASN A 43 -11.19 20.27 -8.53
C ASN A 43 -10.36 20.81 -7.33
N ILE A 44 -10.80 20.55 -6.10
CA ILE A 44 -10.08 20.95 -4.88
C ILE A 44 -8.78 20.17 -4.77
N ARG A 45 -8.78 18.90 -5.16
CA ARG A 45 -7.60 18.04 -5.19
C ARG A 45 -6.48 18.65 -6.05
N GLU A 46 -6.78 19.14 -7.25
CA GLU A 46 -5.79 19.78 -8.14
C GLU A 46 -5.17 21.01 -7.46
N LYS A 47 -6.00 21.85 -6.84
CA LYS A 47 -5.52 23.03 -6.10
C LYS A 47 -4.60 22.66 -4.94
N ILE A 48 -4.90 21.58 -4.19
CA ILE A 48 -4.04 21.08 -3.12
C ILE A 48 -2.69 20.63 -3.69
N VAL A 49 -2.72 19.88 -4.81
CA VAL A 49 -1.50 19.40 -5.49
C VAL A 49 -0.65 20.57 -5.96
N ASP A 50 -1.26 21.60 -6.54
CA ASP A 50 -0.55 22.77 -7.05
C ASP A 50 0.08 23.64 -5.96
N CYS A 51 -0.48 23.63 -4.76
CA CYS A 51 0.12 24.28 -3.58
C CYS A 51 1.38 23.59 -3.08
N ILE A 52 1.62 22.32 -3.47
CA ILE A 52 2.78 21.55 -3.01
C ILE A 52 3.99 21.88 -3.87
N PRO A 53 5.10 22.40 -3.28
CA PRO A 53 6.34 22.66 -4.00
C PRO A 53 6.86 21.41 -4.70
N TYR A 54 7.44 21.60 -5.89
CA TYR A 54 7.97 20.52 -6.74
C TYR A 54 8.88 19.53 -5.99
N ASN A 55 9.84 20.04 -5.22
CA ASN A 55 10.75 19.20 -4.44
C ASN A 55 10.02 18.33 -3.41
N LEU A 56 8.95 18.85 -2.82
CA LEU A 56 8.16 18.11 -1.84
C LEU A 56 7.37 16.98 -2.48
N ARG A 57 6.92 17.13 -3.72
CA ARG A 57 6.23 16.08 -4.48
C ARG A 57 7.12 14.83 -4.66
N TYR A 58 8.42 15.03 -4.99
CA TYR A 58 9.38 13.92 -5.07
C TYR A 58 9.67 13.31 -3.70
N ALA A 59 9.79 14.11 -2.66
CA ALA A 59 9.99 13.63 -1.31
C ALA A 59 8.82 12.76 -0.84
N ILE A 60 7.58 13.13 -1.15
CA ILE A 60 6.38 12.33 -0.88
C ILE A 60 6.45 10.98 -1.61
N SER A 61 6.80 10.98 -2.89
CA SER A 61 6.95 9.74 -3.67
C SER A 61 8.02 8.81 -3.10
N ALA A 62 9.17 9.36 -2.72
CA ALA A 62 10.24 8.61 -2.06
C ALA A 62 9.81 8.06 -0.69
N GLY A 63 9.10 8.88 0.11
CA GLY A 63 8.56 8.47 1.41
C GLY A 63 7.58 7.32 1.31
N ILE A 64 6.68 7.35 0.32
CA ILE A 64 5.75 6.25 0.06
C ILE A 64 6.51 4.97 -0.34
N GLY A 65 7.53 5.09 -1.19
CA GLY A 65 8.38 3.96 -1.56
C GLY A 65 9.08 3.33 -0.35
N MET A 66 9.65 4.15 0.54
CA MET A 66 10.27 3.68 1.79
C MET A 66 9.24 3.04 2.74
N PHE A 67 8.05 3.60 2.84
CA PHE A 67 6.97 3.05 3.66
C PHE A 67 6.53 1.65 3.17
N ILE A 68 6.34 1.48 1.87
CA ILE A 68 6.00 0.18 1.27
C ILE A 68 7.12 -0.82 1.48
N ALA A 69 8.39 -0.40 1.31
CA ALA A 69 9.55 -1.24 1.59
C ALA A 69 9.59 -1.68 3.07
N PHE A 70 9.34 -0.76 4.00
CA PHE A 70 9.29 -1.07 5.43
C PHE A 70 8.20 -2.09 5.76
N ILE A 71 6.98 -1.94 5.20
CA ILE A 71 5.90 -2.92 5.38
C ILE A 71 6.30 -4.28 4.82
N GLY A 72 6.94 -4.30 3.64
CA GLY A 72 7.44 -5.53 3.04
C GLY A 72 8.46 -6.25 3.93
N LEU A 73 9.43 -5.51 4.48
CA LEU A 73 10.44 -6.04 5.39
C LEU A 73 9.84 -6.53 6.72
N LYS A 74 8.81 -5.84 7.24
CA LYS A 74 8.07 -6.26 8.43
C LYS A 74 7.31 -7.58 8.17
N ASN A 75 6.58 -7.66 7.06
CA ASN A 75 5.82 -8.87 6.70
C ASN A 75 6.72 -10.07 6.42
N ALA A 76 7.93 -9.83 5.90
CA ALA A 76 8.96 -10.84 5.70
C ALA A 76 9.67 -11.27 7.00
N GLY A 77 9.36 -10.63 8.14
CA GLY A 77 10.02 -10.92 9.40
C GLY A 77 11.48 -10.45 9.49
N ILE A 78 11.93 -9.63 8.55
CA ILE A 78 13.27 -9.01 8.58
C ILE A 78 13.31 -7.91 9.64
N ILE A 79 12.23 -7.12 9.73
CA ILE A 79 12.04 -6.11 10.76
C ILE A 79 10.98 -6.62 11.74
N VAL A 80 11.32 -6.67 13.02
CA VAL A 80 10.41 -7.04 14.10
C VAL A 80 10.30 -5.93 15.14
N SER A 81 9.20 -5.92 15.90
CA SER A 81 9.02 -4.95 16.98
C SER A 81 9.97 -5.25 18.14
N HIS A 82 10.55 -4.20 18.73
CA HIS A 82 11.43 -4.30 19.90
C HIS A 82 11.09 -3.20 20.92
N PRO A 83 10.93 -3.53 22.21
CA PRO A 83 10.46 -2.58 23.22
C PRO A 83 11.36 -1.34 23.41
N ALA A 84 12.68 -1.50 23.30
CA ALA A 84 13.61 -0.41 23.54
C ALA A 84 13.95 0.40 22.30
N THR A 85 14.09 -0.25 21.12
CA THR A 85 14.54 0.39 19.87
C THR A 85 13.42 0.54 18.85
N LEU A 86 12.18 0.19 19.20
CA LEU A 86 10.98 0.13 18.36
C LEU A 86 11.07 -0.92 17.25
N VAL A 87 12.24 -1.08 16.63
CA VAL A 87 12.51 -2.06 15.59
C VAL A 87 13.84 -2.77 15.85
N ALA A 88 13.89 -4.05 15.49
CA ALA A 88 15.09 -4.88 15.52
C ALA A 88 15.15 -5.80 14.31
N LEU A 89 16.31 -6.40 14.07
CA LEU A 89 16.47 -7.44 13.08
C LEU A 89 15.79 -8.72 13.58
N GLY A 90 14.94 -9.31 12.75
CA GLY A 90 14.26 -10.56 13.07
C GLY A 90 15.20 -11.78 13.02
N PRO A 91 14.74 -12.92 13.56
CA PRO A 91 15.49 -14.18 13.51
C PRO A 91 15.63 -14.68 12.06
N PHE A 92 16.73 -15.38 11.77
CA PHE A 92 17.01 -15.97 10.46
C PHE A 92 16.12 -17.19 10.22
N THR A 93 14.88 -16.95 9.84
CA THR A 93 13.90 -17.97 9.47
C THR A 93 13.97 -18.29 7.98
N PRO A 94 13.40 -19.42 7.50
CA PRO A 94 13.27 -19.69 6.07
C PRO A 94 12.55 -18.57 5.29
N ILE A 95 11.56 -17.93 5.94
CA ILE A 95 10.84 -16.76 5.37
C ILE A 95 11.80 -15.59 5.17
N PHE A 96 12.62 -15.28 6.18
CA PHE A 96 13.65 -14.24 6.12
C PHE A 96 14.62 -14.48 4.98
N LEU A 97 15.16 -15.70 4.85
CA LEU A 97 16.10 -16.05 3.80
C LEU A 97 15.46 -15.97 2.40
N LEU A 98 14.24 -16.45 2.27
CA LEU A 98 13.48 -16.35 1.01
C LEU A 98 13.21 -14.89 0.61
N ALA A 99 12.93 -14.04 1.58
CA ALA A 99 12.72 -12.60 1.32
C ALA A 99 14.01 -11.91 0.87
N ILE A 100 15.15 -12.20 1.51
CA ILE A 100 16.46 -11.69 1.07
C ILE A 100 16.77 -12.15 -0.34
N LEU A 101 16.56 -13.43 -0.66
CA LEU A 101 16.73 -13.97 -2.01
C LEU A 101 15.85 -13.20 -3.01
N GLY A 102 14.59 -12.95 -2.67
CA GLY A 102 13.65 -12.21 -3.49
C GLY A 102 14.09 -10.77 -3.77
N ILE A 103 14.63 -10.07 -2.76
CA ILE A 103 15.15 -8.71 -2.90
C ILE A 103 16.36 -8.70 -3.84
N ILE A 104 17.33 -9.59 -3.63
CA ILE A 104 18.54 -9.70 -4.47
C ILE A 104 18.15 -10.04 -5.91
N LEU A 105 17.27 -11.02 -6.09
CA LEU A 105 16.82 -11.45 -7.42
C LEU A 105 16.07 -10.32 -8.15
N SER A 106 15.16 -9.63 -7.45
CA SER A 106 14.45 -8.47 -8.01
C SER A 106 15.41 -7.37 -8.44
N ALA A 107 16.37 -7.03 -7.59
CA ALA A 107 17.38 -6.02 -7.88
C ALA A 107 18.24 -6.42 -9.11
N ALA A 108 18.71 -7.66 -9.15
CA ALA A 108 19.50 -8.17 -10.27
C ALA A 108 18.74 -8.14 -11.60
N LEU A 109 17.47 -8.56 -11.61
CA LEU A 109 16.64 -8.56 -12.81
C LEU A 109 16.30 -7.13 -13.26
N VAL A 110 16.05 -6.21 -12.33
CA VAL A 110 15.78 -4.79 -12.64
C VAL A 110 17.03 -4.14 -13.25
N VAL A 111 18.21 -4.36 -12.67
CA VAL A 111 19.49 -3.84 -13.21
C VAL A 111 19.75 -4.37 -14.61
N ARG A 112 19.42 -5.63 -14.87
CA ARG A 112 19.51 -6.23 -16.21
C ARG A 112 18.42 -5.77 -17.18
N LYS A 113 17.55 -4.86 -16.78
CA LYS A 113 16.45 -4.31 -17.59
C LYS A 113 15.50 -5.39 -18.15
N VAL A 114 15.32 -6.50 -17.43
CA VAL A 114 14.40 -7.57 -17.83
C VAL A 114 12.96 -7.06 -17.72
N ARG A 115 12.19 -7.16 -18.81
CA ARG A 115 10.77 -6.82 -18.80
C ARG A 115 10.02 -7.78 -17.88
N GLY A 116 9.27 -7.26 -16.88
CA GLY A 116 8.56 -8.09 -15.90
C GLY A 116 9.46 -8.65 -14.78
N ALA A 117 10.62 -8.04 -14.51
CA ALA A 117 11.58 -8.46 -13.49
C ALA A 117 10.93 -8.80 -12.14
N LEU A 118 10.01 -7.96 -11.64
CA LEU A 118 9.31 -8.19 -10.38
C LEU A 118 8.39 -9.42 -10.45
N PHE A 119 7.70 -9.62 -11.57
CA PHE A 119 6.85 -10.80 -11.76
C PHE A 119 7.66 -12.09 -11.73
N TYR A 120 8.78 -12.15 -12.44
CA TYR A 120 9.68 -13.32 -12.41
C TYR A 120 10.25 -13.56 -11.02
N SER A 121 10.65 -12.51 -10.32
CA SER A 121 11.14 -12.64 -8.94
C SER A 121 10.08 -13.24 -8.02
N ILE A 122 8.84 -12.76 -8.08
CA ILE A 122 7.72 -13.31 -7.28
C ILE A 122 7.49 -14.78 -7.65
N ALA A 123 7.40 -15.12 -8.94
CA ALA A 123 7.18 -16.49 -9.39
C ALA A 123 8.27 -17.45 -8.89
N ILE A 124 9.53 -17.06 -9.03
CA ILE A 124 10.68 -17.87 -8.57
C ILE A 124 10.64 -18.04 -7.04
N CYS A 125 10.41 -16.96 -6.28
CA CYS A 125 10.31 -17.04 -4.83
C CYS A 125 9.14 -17.92 -4.39
N THR A 126 8.00 -17.87 -5.08
CA THR A 126 6.86 -18.74 -4.79
C THR A 126 7.20 -20.20 -4.99
N ILE A 127 7.83 -20.54 -6.13
CA ILE A 127 8.25 -21.92 -6.45
C ILE A 127 9.29 -22.42 -5.44
N VAL A 128 10.28 -21.60 -5.07
CA VAL A 128 11.31 -21.96 -4.08
C VAL A 128 10.71 -22.05 -2.67
N GLY A 129 9.69 -21.24 -2.37
CA GLY A 129 9.01 -21.24 -1.09
C GLY A 129 8.23 -22.52 -0.79
N ILE A 130 7.78 -23.25 -1.83
CA ILE A 130 7.04 -24.51 -1.66
C ILE A 130 7.90 -25.58 -0.94
N PRO A 131 9.09 -25.97 -1.45
CA PRO A 131 9.91 -26.98 -0.77
C PRO A 131 10.47 -26.51 0.58
N LEU A 132 10.57 -25.18 0.80
CA LEU A 132 11.00 -24.63 2.08
C LEU A 132 9.86 -24.59 3.13
N GLY A 133 8.65 -25.03 2.77
CA GLY A 133 7.49 -25.00 3.65
C GLY A 133 6.99 -23.59 4.00
N VAL A 134 7.47 -22.57 3.29
CA VAL A 134 7.07 -21.17 3.46
C VAL A 134 5.77 -20.87 2.70
N THR A 135 5.64 -21.46 1.51
CA THR A 135 4.43 -21.33 0.69
C THR A 135 3.58 -22.57 0.86
N ALA A 136 2.49 -22.44 1.62
CA ALA A 136 1.50 -23.51 1.75
C ALA A 136 0.64 -23.57 0.48
N ILE A 137 0.53 -24.74 -0.11
CA ILE A 137 -0.45 -25.01 -1.17
C ILE A 137 -1.73 -25.45 -0.44
N PRO A 138 -2.83 -24.66 -0.51
CA PRO A 138 -4.09 -25.07 0.14
C PRO A 138 -4.62 -26.35 -0.48
N GLU A 139 -5.25 -27.18 0.34
CA GLU A 139 -5.96 -28.39 -0.14
C GLU A 139 -7.05 -27.94 -1.12
N GLY A 140 -7.07 -28.53 -2.31
CA GLY A 140 -7.99 -28.15 -3.39
C GLY A 140 -7.52 -26.93 -4.21
N PHE A 141 -6.21 -26.64 -4.23
CA PHE A 141 -5.65 -25.56 -5.04
C PHE A 141 -6.06 -25.70 -6.51
N ALA A 142 -6.90 -24.77 -6.97
CA ALA A 142 -7.23 -24.60 -8.38
C ALA A 142 -6.55 -23.31 -8.88
N PRO A 143 -5.65 -23.39 -9.88
CA PRO A 143 -4.98 -22.21 -10.43
C PRO A 143 -5.95 -21.15 -10.97
N ILE A 144 -7.11 -21.61 -11.40
CA ILE A 144 -8.23 -20.76 -11.85
C ILE A 144 -9.46 -21.20 -11.06
N SER A 145 -9.94 -20.34 -10.18
CA SER A 145 -11.16 -20.54 -9.42
C SER A 145 -12.16 -19.42 -9.70
N SER A 146 -13.44 -19.68 -9.46
CA SER A 146 -14.45 -18.62 -9.48
C SER A 146 -14.15 -17.59 -8.38
N PRO A 147 -14.47 -16.29 -8.58
CA PRO A 147 -14.33 -15.28 -7.56
C PRO A 147 -15.04 -15.71 -6.27
N GLN A 148 -14.41 -15.45 -5.14
CA GLN A 148 -15.05 -15.73 -3.85
C GLN A 148 -16.33 -14.89 -3.70
N ASN A 149 -17.31 -15.47 -3.03
CA ASN A 149 -18.56 -14.77 -2.74
C ASN A 149 -18.28 -13.56 -1.83
N LEU A 150 -18.61 -12.36 -2.31
CA LEU A 150 -18.47 -11.11 -1.56
C LEU A 150 -19.60 -10.87 -0.54
N SER A 151 -20.66 -11.69 -0.58
CA SER A 151 -21.85 -11.54 0.26
C SER A 151 -21.55 -11.39 1.76
N PRO A 152 -20.55 -12.08 2.36
CA PRO A 152 -20.24 -11.95 3.77
C PRO A 152 -19.66 -10.59 4.19
N THR A 153 -19.10 -9.83 3.24
CA THR A 153 -18.46 -8.54 3.50
C THR A 153 -19.20 -7.37 2.85
N PHE A 154 -20.09 -7.67 1.90
CA PHE A 154 -20.81 -6.65 1.16
C PHE A 154 -21.85 -5.98 2.04
N LEU A 155 -21.78 -4.64 2.12
CA LEU A 155 -22.64 -3.78 2.95
C LEU A 155 -22.63 -4.10 4.46
N GLN A 156 -21.60 -4.76 4.98
CA GLN A 156 -21.39 -5.01 6.42
C GLN A 156 -20.72 -3.81 7.10
N MET A 157 -21.08 -2.61 6.69
CA MET A 157 -20.51 -1.36 7.24
C MET A 157 -21.28 -0.92 8.47
N ASP A 158 -20.55 -0.62 9.55
CA ASP A 158 -21.11 -0.04 10.77
C ASP A 158 -20.82 1.47 10.83
N PHE A 159 -21.86 2.27 10.64
CA PHE A 159 -21.77 3.73 10.63
C PHE A 159 -21.98 4.35 12.00
N ALA A 160 -22.42 3.60 13.02
CA ALA A 160 -22.74 4.16 14.32
C ALA A 160 -21.54 4.84 15.01
N PRO A 161 -20.32 4.28 15.01
CA PRO A 161 -19.16 4.93 15.62
C PRO A 161 -18.59 6.11 14.82
N LEU A 162 -18.99 6.32 13.55
CA LEU A 162 -18.44 7.37 12.69
C LEU A 162 -18.78 8.79 13.16
N LEU A 163 -19.82 8.94 13.98
CA LEU A 163 -20.24 10.24 14.52
C LEU A 163 -19.32 10.72 15.67
N SER A 164 -18.35 9.92 16.11
CA SER A 164 -17.38 10.33 17.12
C SER A 164 -16.36 11.30 16.53
N PHE A 165 -15.88 12.23 17.37
CA PHE A 165 -14.86 13.20 16.98
C PHE A 165 -13.55 12.50 16.52
N ASP A 166 -13.16 11.44 17.22
CA ASP A 166 -11.96 10.65 16.88
C ASP A 166 -12.07 10.02 15.49
N MET A 167 -13.26 9.52 15.14
CA MET A 167 -13.47 8.93 13.82
C MET A 167 -13.54 9.99 12.73
N ALA A 168 -14.10 11.17 13.00
CA ALA A 168 -14.07 12.29 12.05
C ALA A 168 -12.64 12.74 11.75
N MET A 169 -11.78 12.81 12.77
CA MET A 169 -10.35 13.10 12.59
C MET A 169 -9.62 11.99 11.85
N THR A 170 -10.00 10.75 12.07
CA THR A 170 -9.46 9.58 11.35
C THR A 170 -9.83 9.62 9.87
N ILE A 171 -11.08 9.90 9.53
CA ILE A 171 -11.53 10.06 8.14
C ILE A 171 -10.77 11.20 7.45
N PHE A 172 -10.61 12.32 8.14
CA PHE A 172 -9.82 13.44 7.64
C PHE A 172 -8.36 13.03 7.34
N ALA A 173 -7.73 12.30 8.26
CA ALA A 173 -6.37 11.78 8.05
C ALA A 173 -6.29 10.80 6.88
N LEU A 174 -7.31 9.93 6.70
CA LEU A 174 -7.40 9.01 5.56
C LEU A 174 -7.49 9.76 4.23
N VAL A 175 -8.34 10.79 4.14
CA VAL A 175 -8.48 11.62 2.93
C VAL A 175 -7.13 12.26 2.56
N PHE A 176 -6.42 12.84 3.54
CA PHE A 176 -5.10 13.41 3.29
C PHE A 176 -4.08 12.36 2.86
N MET A 177 -4.06 11.22 3.55
CA MET A 177 -3.19 10.11 3.19
C MET A 177 -3.45 9.63 1.76
N ASP A 178 -4.70 9.54 1.32
CA ASP A 178 -5.05 9.11 -0.03
C ASP A 178 -4.65 10.15 -1.09
N ILE A 179 -4.86 11.44 -0.83
CA ILE A 179 -4.40 12.50 -1.71
C ILE A 179 -2.89 12.40 -1.93
N PHE A 180 -2.10 12.33 -0.85
CA PHE A 180 -0.64 12.25 -0.94
C PHE A 180 -0.16 10.95 -1.59
N ASN A 181 -0.79 9.82 -1.28
CA ASN A 181 -0.44 8.53 -1.84
C ASN A 181 -0.72 8.49 -3.36
N THR A 182 -1.86 9.04 -3.79
CA THR A 182 -2.19 9.14 -5.21
C THR A 182 -1.21 10.06 -5.95
N ILE A 183 -0.85 11.21 -5.37
CA ILE A 183 0.14 12.12 -5.94
C ILE A 183 1.49 11.43 -6.07
N GLY A 184 1.97 10.81 -4.98
CA GLY A 184 3.28 10.16 -4.96
C GLY A 184 3.40 9.01 -5.97
N THR A 185 2.35 8.18 -6.09
CA THR A 185 2.33 7.08 -7.06
C THR A 185 2.24 7.57 -8.50
N LEU A 186 1.45 8.62 -8.77
CA LEU A 186 1.36 9.23 -10.10
C LEU A 186 2.69 9.84 -10.52
N ILE A 187 3.34 10.62 -9.65
CA ILE A 187 4.64 11.24 -9.91
C ILE A 187 5.70 10.16 -10.11
N GLY A 188 5.74 9.14 -9.25
CA GLY A 188 6.68 8.03 -9.37
C GLY A 188 6.53 7.24 -10.68
N ALA A 189 5.29 7.04 -11.15
CA ALA A 189 5.01 6.41 -12.43
C ALA A 189 5.36 7.33 -13.61
N ALA A 190 4.96 8.59 -13.55
CA ALA A 190 5.19 9.57 -14.61
C ALA A 190 6.67 9.87 -14.83
N ALA A 191 7.47 9.88 -13.76
CA ALA A 191 8.92 10.09 -13.83
C ALA A 191 9.64 8.99 -14.64
N LYS A 192 9.07 7.75 -14.67
CA LYS A 192 9.63 6.64 -15.45
C LYS A 192 9.14 6.57 -16.89
N THR A 193 8.05 7.24 -17.23
CA THR A 193 7.36 7.13 -18.53
C THR A 193 7.51 8.35 -19.42
N GLU A 194 8.38 9.31 -19.07
CA GLU A 194 8.57 10.57 -19.80
C GLU A 194 7.28 11.40 -19.98
N MET A 195 6.27 11.13 -19.14
CA MET A 195 5.01 11.87 -19.14
C MET A 195 5.07 13.17 -18.35
N MET A 196 6.26 13.54 -17.86
CA MET A 196 6.47 14.81 -17.15
C MET A 196 6.92 15.91 -18.11
N ASP A 197 6.45 17.13 -17.89
CA ASP A 197 6.98 18.31 -18.53
C ASP A 197 8.30 18.76 -17.84
N GLU A 198 8.99 19.75 -18.44
CA GLU A 198 10.23 20.31 -17.84
C GLU A 198 10.00 20.95 -16.47
N LYS A 199 8.77 21.25 -16.10
CA LYS A 199 8.37 21.78 -14.79
C LYS A 199 7.95 20.68 -13.80
N GLY A 200 8.03 19.40 -14.22
CA GLY A 200 7.67 18.27 -13.37
C GLY A 200 6.18 18.03 -13.16
N ASN A 201 5.35 18.64 -13.98
CA ASN A 201 3.93 18.34 -14.00
C ASN A 201 3.65 17.18 -14.95
N VAL A 202 2.72 16.32 -14.58
CA VAL A 202 2.30 15.22 -15.45
C VAL A 202 1.36 15.78 -16.53
N LYS A 203 1.71 15.55 -17.79
CA LYS A 203 0.88 16.01 -18.93
C LYS A 203 -0.49 15.33 -18.89
N ASN A 204 -1.55 16.11 -19.12
CA ASN A 204 -2.94 15.62 -19.23
C ASN A 204 -3.50 14.91 -17.98
N ILE A 205 -3.15 15.33 -16.76
CA ILE A 205 -3.94 14.96 -15.59
C ILE A 205 -5.25 15.77 -15.64
N LYS A 206 -6.30 15.10 -16.07
CA LYS A 206 -7.68 15.51 -15.82
C LYS A 206 -8.33 14.44 -14.96
#